data_77a96d01a54f800113e90d1f37b1e17e
#
_entry.id   77a96d01a54f800113e90d1f37b1e17e
#
_cell.length_a   1.000
_cell.length_b   1.000
_cell.length_c   1.000
_cell.angle_alpha   90.00
_cell.angle_beta   90.00
_cell.angle_gamma   90.00
#
_symmetry.space_group_name_H-M   'P 1'
#
loop_
_entity.id
_entity.type
_entity.pdbx_description
1 polymer ?
#
loop_
_entity_poly.entity_id
_entity_poly.type
_entity_poly.pdbx_seq_one_letter_code
_entity_poly.pdbx_strand_id
1 'polypeptide(L)'
;ARYFSLHYYIRLIEDNYIFDIMIDIVLLWVDGNDPVWLAEYEKYAPKVNGDKRNVRFRDWDNLRFLFRGIEKYAPWVSKVHFVTCGHIPDWLNLNAPKLNFVKHSDFIPNEYLPTFNCNPIEMNIHRIKDLAEQFIYFNDDTFLINSVSEERFFKNGLPCDIAALNTKHPINRPKICTFEAKK
;
A
#
# COMPACT_ATOMS: atom_id res chain seq x y z
N ALA A 1 13.66 23.13 18.26
CA ALA A 1 12.64 22.15 17.87
C ALA A 1 12.78 20.79 18.60
N ARG A 2 13.97 20.42 19.13
CA ARG A 2 14.19 19.13 19.83
C ARG A 2 13.73 19.12 21.30
N TYR A 3 13.54 20.26 21.93
CA TYR A 3 13.11 20.34 23.35
C TYR A 3 11.60 20.17 23.55
N PHE A 4 10.77 20.43 22.53
CA PHE A 4 9.33 20.24 22.63
C PHE A 4 8.91 18.76 22.68
N SER A 5 9.68 17.89 22.07
CA SER A 5 9.40 16.44 22.02
C SER A 5 9.51 15.77 23.40
N LEU A 6 10.51 16.11 24.19
CA LEU A 6 10.76 15.42 25.46
C LEU A 6 9.75 15.82 26.55
N HIS A 7 9.35 17.09 26.59
CA HIS A 7 8.34 17.59 27.54
C HIS A 7 6.94 17.05 27.24
N TYR A 8 6.63 16.87 25.96
CA TYR A 8 5.39 16.24 25.50
C TYR A 8 5.35 14.75 25.88
N TYR A 9 6.47 14.05 25.72
CA TYR A 9 6.63 12.66 26.12
C TYR A 9 6.49 12.41 27.61
N ILE A 10 7.09 13.29 28.45
CA ILE A 10 7.02 13.17 29.91
C ILE A 10 5.59 13.43 30.41
N ARG A 11 4.89 14.41 29.85
CA ARG A 11 3.51 14.73 30.21
C ARG A 11 2.51 13.62 29.84
N LEU A 12 2.81 12.86 28.76
CA LEU A 12 2.01 11.72 28.31
C LEU A 12 2.16 10.47 29.20
N ILE A 13 3.29 10.32 29.86
CA ILE A 13 3.54 9.24 30.84
C ILE A 13 2.77 9.54 32.13
N GLU A 14 2.65 10.81 32.53
CA GLU A 14 1.94 11.21 33.76
C GLU A 14 0.39 11.14 33.62
N ASP A 15 -0.14 11.33 32.41
CA ASP A 15 -1.60 11.39 32.16
C ASP A 15 -2.22 10.05 31.75
N ASN A 16 -1.48 8.92 31.75
CA ASN A 16 -1.97 7.60 31.26
C ASN A 16 -2.60 7.67 29.84
N TYR A 17 -2.17 8.60 29.01
CA TYR A 17 -2.56 8.62 27.60
C TYR A 17 -1.91 7.44 26.89
N ILE A 18 -2.68 6.40 26.70
CA ILE A 18 -2.38 5.37 25.68
C ILE A 18 -2.32 6.14 24.36
N PHE A 19 -1.13 6.28 23.77
CA PHE A 19 -1.04 6.69 22.39
C PHE A 19 -1.80 5.64 21.58
N ASP A 20 -2.96 6.01 21.09
CA ASP A 20 -3.61 5.22 20.05
C ASP A 20 -2.63 5.15 18.88
N ILE A 21 -1.93 4.03 18.79
CA ILE A 21 -1.01 3.76 17.69
C ILE A 21 -1.88 3.71 16.44
N MET A 22 -1.83 4.77 15.64
CA MET A 22 -2.55 4.79 14.37
C MET A 22 -1.82 3.89 13.38
N ILE A 23 -2.54 2.91 12.85
CA ILE A 23 -2.06 2.03 11.79
C ILE A 23 -2.95 2.22 10.58
N ASP A 24 -2.34 2.61 9.47
CA ASP A 24 -3.02 2.81 8.21
C ASP A 24 -2.83 1.62 7.27
N ILE A 25 -3.70 1.51 6.28
CA ILE A 25 -3.50 0.62 5.14
C ILE A 25 -3.26 1.47 3.89
N VAL A 26 -2.25 1.09 3.10
CA VAL A 26 -2.04 1.62 1.75
C VAL A 26 -2.42 0.52 0.77
N LEU A 27 -3.40 0.79 -0.08
CA LEU A 27 -3.95 -0.14 -1.05
C LEU A 27 -3.76 0.42 -2.45
N LEU A 28 -3.00 -0.26 -3.30
CA LEU A 28 -2.84 0.11 -4.71
C LEU A 28 -3.86 -0.61 -5.58
N TRP A 29 -4.39 0.10 -6.56
CA TRP A 29 -5.30 -0.49 -7.55
C TRP A 29 -5.24 0.25 -8.88
N VAL A 30 -5.52 -0.47 -9.96
CA VAL A 30 -5.67 0.06 -11.31
C VAL A 30 -6.83 -0.63 -12.02
N ASP A 31 -7.65 0.15 -12.72
CA ASP A 31 -8.61 -0.43 -13.67
C ASP A 31 -7.88 -0.80 -14.96
N GLY A 32 -7.54 -2.08 -15.08
CA GLY A 32 -6.89 -2.62 -16.27
C GLY A 32 -7.80 -2.73 -17.49
N ASN A 33 -9.08 -2.38 -17.37
CA ASN A 33 -10.05 -2.37 -18.48
C ASN A 33 -10.29 -0.96 -19.05
N ASP A 34 -9.76 0.09 -18.40
CA ASP A 34 -9.91 1.45 -18.91
C ASP A 34 -9.17 1.62 -20.25
N PRO A 35 -9.90 1.87 -21.37
CA PRO A 35 -9.27 1.99 -22.69
C PRO A 35 -8.33 3.19 -22.81
N VAL A 36 -8.57 4.28 -22.05
CA VAL A 36 -7.73 5.47 -22.06
C VAL A 36 -6.39 5.14 -21.40
N TRP A 37 -6.44 4.50 -20.24
CA TRP A 37 -5.26 4.06 -19.52
C TRP A 37 -4.45 3.03 -20.33
N LEU A 38 -5.11 2.06 -20.96
CA LEU A 38 -4.47 1.07 -21.83
C LEU A 38 -3.74 1.71 -23.02
N ALA A 39 -4.39 2.68 -23.69
CA ALA A 39 -3.78 3.40 -24.79
C ALA A 39 -2.55 4.23 -24.37
N GLU A 40 -2.57 4.75 -23.14
CA GLU A 40 -1.42 5.44 -22.57
C GLU A 40 -0.31 4.45 -22.19
N TYR A 41 -0.64 3.35 -21.54
CA TYR A 41 0.30 2.27 -21.21
C TYR A 41 1.06 1.78 -22.45
N GLU A 42 0.38 1.58 -23.57
CA GLU A 42 1.00 1.10 -24.82
C GLU A 42 2.08 2.04 -25.35
N LYS A 43 1.99 3.35 -25.09
CA LYS A 43 3.03 4.32 -25.50
C LYS A 43 4.35 4.13 -24.74
N TYR A 44 4.27 3.69 -23.49
CA TYR A 44 5.41 3.49 -22.58
C TYR A 44 5.83 2.03 -22.47
N ALA A 45 5.01 1.10 -22.94
CA ALA A 45 5.32 -0.33 -22.87
C ALA A 45 6.61 -0.64 -23.64
N PRO A 46 7.54 -1.40 -23.05
CA PRO A 46 8.79 -1.74 -23.73
C PRO A 46 8.51 -2.49 -25.03
N LYS A 47 9.14 -2.05 -26.13
CA LYS A 47 9.02 -2.69 -27.44
C LYS A 47 9.71 -4.05 -27.55
N VAL A 48 10.42 -4.47 -26.50
CA VAL A 48 11.20 -5.72 -26.42
C VAL A 48 10.37 -6.83 -25.75
N ASN A 49 10.64 -8.09 -26.15
CA ASN A 49 9.98 -9.32 -25.72
C ASN A 49 9.76 -9.45 -24.19
N GLY A 50 8.70 -8.85 -23.69
CA GLY A 50 8.19 -9.03 -22.34
C GLY A 50 6.77 -9.59 -22.37
N ASP A 51 6.28 -10.08 -21.24
CA ASP A 51 4.90 -10.52 -21.12
C ASP A 51 3.97 -9.29 -21.21
N LYS A 52 3.41 -9.07 -22.40
CA LYS A 52 2.47 -7.97 -22.71
C LYS A 52 1.01 -8.37 -22.51
N ARG A 53 0.73 -9.54 -21.91
CA ARG A 53 -0.63 -10.01 -21.73
C ARG A 53 -1.38 -9.10 -20.77
N ASN A 54 -2.60 -8.72 -21.14
CA ASN A 54 -3.54 -7.96 -20.30
C ASN A 54 -3.85 -8.63 -18.96
N VAL A 55 -3.45 -9.91 -18.82
CA VAL A 55 -3.56 -10.68 -17.57
C VAL A 55 -2.89 -9.99 -16.36
N ARG A 56 -1.87 -9.15 -16.59
CA ARG A 56 -1.17 -8.43 -15.50
C ARG A 56 -2.04 -7.40 -14.79
N PHE A 57 -3.05 -6.89 -15.48
CA PHE A 57 -3.94 -5.83 -14.98
C PHE A 57 -5.38 -6.32 -14.90
N ARG A 58 -5.58 -7.65 -14.83
CA ARG A 58 -6.91 -8.23 -14.74
C ARG A 58 -7.55 -7.86 -13.41
N ASP A 59 -8.67 -7.16 -13.47
CA ASP A 59 -9.56 -7.00 -12.34
C ASP A 59 -10.58 -8.16 -12.30
N TRP A 60 -10.77 -8.73 -11.11
CA TRP A 60 -11.74 -9.79 -10.83
C TRP A 60 -13.04 -9.24 -10.21
N ASP A 61 -13.21 -7.91 -10.18
CA ASP A 61 -14.30 -7.21 -9.49
C ASP A 61 -14.44 -7.63 -8.01
N ASN A 62 -13.31 -7.90 -7.38
CA ASN A 62 -13.26 -8.40 -6.01
C ASN A 62 -12.80 -7.34 -4.99
N LEU A 63 -12.41 -6.16 -5.43
CA LEU A 63 -11.91 -5.06 -4.60
C LEU A 63 -12.90 -4.68 -3.49
N ARG A 64 -14.22 -4.73 -3.76
CA ARG A 64 -15.27 -4.49 -2.74
C ARG A 64 -15.22 -5.46 -1.57
N PHE A 65 -14.79 -6.70 -1.80
CA PHE A 65 -14.64 -7.71 -0.73
C PHE A 65 -13.40 -7.45 0.11
N LEU A 66 -12.35 -6.88 -0.49
CA LEU A 66 -11.17 -6.45 0.23
C LEU A 66 -11.53 -5.33 1.23
N PHE A 67 -12.21 -4.28 0.80
CA PHE A 67 -12.67 -3.21 1.69
C PHE A 67 -13.57 -3.74 2.82
N ARG A 68 -14.54 -4.61 2.50
CA ARG A 68 -15.38 -5.27 3.51
C ARG A 68 -14.58 -6.13 4.48
N GLY A 69 -13.53 -6.79 3.99
CA GLY A 69 -12.61 -7.57 4.83
C GLY A 69 -11.87 -6.68 5.83
N ILE A 70 -11.34 -5.54 5.38
CA ILE A 70 -10.67 -4.57 6.24
C ILE A 70 -11.67 -4.05 7.30
N GLU A 71 -12.84 -3.59 6.89
CA GLU A 71 -13.86 -3.05 7.79
C GLU A 71 -14.29 -4.07 8.85
N LYS A 72 -14.48 -5.32 8.46
CA LYS A 72 -14.99 -6.38 9.34
C LYS A 72 -13.92 -6.99 10.24
N TYR A 73 -12.73 -7.22 9.70
CA TYR A 73 -11.70 -8.04 10.34
C TYR A 73 -10.52 -7.26 10.91
N ALA A 74 -10.39 -5.98 10.54
CA ALA A 74 -9.39 -5.06 11.06
C ALA A 74 -10.01 -3.69 11.42
N PRO A 75 -11.03 -3.64 12.32
CA PRO A 75 -11.73 -2.39 12.65
C PRO A 75 -10.82 -1.33 13.33
N TRP A 76 -9.67 -1.75 13.84
CA TRP A 76 -8.63 -0.93 14.43
C TRP A 76 -7.86 -0.08 13.40
N VAL A 77 -7.94 -0.40 12.10
CA VAL A 77 -7.30 0.40 11.05
C VAL A 77 -7.81 1.84 11.11
N SER A 78 -6.88 2.80 11.15
CA SER A 78 -7.20 4.23 11.25
C SER A 78 -7.71 4.78 9.93
N LYS A 79 -6.94 4.60 8.86
CA LYS A 79 -7.29 5.02 7.50
C LYS A 79 -6.90 3.97 6.46
N VAL A 80 -7.61 3.99 5.35
CA VAL A 80 -7.25 3.27 4.13
C VAL A 80 -6.91 4.30 3.07
N HIS A 81 -5.64 4.40 2.71
CA HIS A 81 -5.16 5.22 1.60
C HIS A 81 -5.32 4.43 0.32
N PHE A 82 -6.38 4.73 -0.42
CA PHE A 82 -6.67 4.08 -1.69
C PHE A 82 -5.96 4.80 -2.83
N VAL A 83 -4.90 4.19 -3.34
CA VAL A 83 -3.96 4.79 -4.28
C VAL A 83 -4.21 4.29 -5.69
N THR A 84 -4.47 5.21 -6.62
CA THR A 84 -4.70 4.89 -8.04
C THR A 84 -4.05 5.95 -8.95
N CYS A 85 -4.05 5.70 -10.25
CA CYS A 85 -3.69 6.73 -11.23
C CYS A 85 -4.79 7.80 -11.47
N GLY A 86 -5.94 7.66 -10.78
CA GLY A 86 -7.13 8.50 -10.93
C GLY A 86 -8.40 7.67 -11.10
N HIS A 87 -8.28 6.35 -11.24
CA HIS A 87 -9.43 5.45 -11.33
C HIS A 87 -10.20 5.41 -10.01
N ILE A 88 -11.51 5.42 -10.11
CA ILE A 88 -12.42 5.35 -8.96
C ILE A 88 -13.51 4.35 -9.31
N PRO A 89 -13.66 3.25 -8.53
CA PRO A 89 -14.78 2.33 -8.73
C PRO A 89 -16.11 3.02 -8.45
N ASP A 90 -17.11 2.79 -9.29
CA ASP A 90 -18.44 3.45 -9.23
C ASP A 90 -19.16 3.23 -7.89
N TRP A 91 -18.87 2.12 -7.22
CA TRP A 91 -19.49 1.76 -5.93
C TRP A 91 -18.76 2.37 -4.71
N LEU A 92 -17.59 3.02 -4.89
CA LEU A 92 -16.76 3.50 -3.79
C LEU A 92 -17.27 4.84 -3.26
N ASN A 93 -17.62 4.87 -1.97
CA ASN A 93 -17.98 6.12 -1.30
C ASN A 93 -16.74 6.89 -0.87
N LEU A 94 -16.35 7.90 -1.63
CA LEU A 94 -15.19 8.74 -1.34
C LEU A 94 -15.33 9.56 -0.04
N ASN A 95 -16.54 9.71 0.50
CA ASN A 95 -16.80 10.43 1.75
C ASN A 95 -16.78 9.51 2.98
N ALA A 96 -16.37 8.24 2.83
CA ALA A 96 -16.25 7.33 3.96
C ALA A 96 -15.18 7.84 4.94
N PRO A 97 -15.46 7.91 6.27
CA PRO A 97 -14.59 8.59 7.23
C PRO A 97 -13.15 8.07 7.30
N LYS A 98 -12.97 6.77 7.03
CA LYS A 98 -11.66 6.10 7.08
C LYS A 98 -10.99 6.01 5.70
N LEU A 99 -11.61 6.50 4.62
CA LEU A 99 -11.06 6.44 3.29
C LEU A 99 -10.30 7.72 2.95
N ASN A 100 -9.07 7.59 2.50
CA ASN A 100 -8.30 8.66 1.88
C ASN A 100 -7.99 8.26 0.43
N PHE A 101 -8.66 8.88 -0.53
CA PHE A 101 -8.38 8.68 -1.95
C PHE A 101 -7.15 9.48 -2.36
N VAL A 102 -6.15 8.80 -2.93
CA VAL A 102 -4.84 9.36 -3.28
C VAL A 102 -4.51 9.05 -4.73
N LYS A 103 -4.20 10.06 -5.51
CA LYS A 103 -3.72 9.88 -6.89
C LYS A 103 -2.19 9.79 -6.89
N HIS A 104 -1.64 9.09 -7.89
CA HIS A 104 -0.19 9.07 -8.10
C HIS A 104 0.42 10.47 -8.15
N SER A 105 -0.27 11.43 -8.77
CA SER A 105 0.16 12.83 -8.88
C SER A 105 0.22 13.58 -7.55
N ASP A 106 -0.41 13.08 -6.51
CA ASP A 106 -0.48 13.76 -5.21
C ASP A 106 0.79 13.56 -4.38
N PHE A 107 1.56 12.52 -4.69
CA PHE A 107 2.76 12.18 -3.90
C PHE A 107 3.98 11.76 -4.72
N ILE A 108 3.82 11.39 -6.00
CA ILE A 108 4.94 11.04 -6.88
C ILE A 108 5.40 12.30 -7.63
N PRO A 109 6.70 12.63 -7.63
CA PRO A 109 7.22 13.75 -8.44
C PRO A 109 6.84 13.62 -9.93
N ASN A 110 6.46 14.72 -10.56
CA ASN A 110 5.96 14.75 -11.94
C ASN A 110 6.92 14.14 -12.96
N GLU A 111 8.23 14.21 -12.70
CA GLU A 111 9.27 13.63 -13.54
C GLU A 111 9.23 12.11 -13.65
N TYR A 112 8.53 11.44 -12.72
CA TYR A 112 8.35 9.97 -12.69
C TYR A 112 6.95 9.55 -13.16
N LEU A 113 6.14 10.48 -13.63
CA LEU A 113 4.79 10.24 -14.13
C LEU A 113 4.70 10.39 -15.65
N PRO A 114 3.83 9.64 -16.34
CA PRO A 114 3.02 8.56 -15.78
C PRO A 114 3.85 7.31 -15.47
N THR A 115 3.44 6.55 -14.47
CA THR A 115 4.06 5.25 -14.15
C THR A 115 3.05 4.12 -14.24
N PHE A 116 3.49 3.01 -14.83
CA PHE A 116 2.71 1.78 -15.03
C PHE A 116 3.38 0.58 -14.32
N ASN A 117 4.20 0.89 -13.32
CA ASN A 117 4.94 -0.08 -12.54
C ASN A 117 4.71 0.22 -11.05
N CYS A 118 4.43 -0.81 -10.26
CA CYS A 118 4.22 -0.67 -8.82
C CYS A 118 5.47 -0.16 -8.08
N ASN A 119 6.68 -0.53 -8.51
CA ASN A 119 7.91 -0.18 -7.80
C ASN A 119 8.11 1.34 -7.59
N PRO A 120 7.99 2.21 -8.61
CA PRO A 120 8.05 3.66 -8.38
C PRO A 120 6.94 4.16 -7.46
N ILE A 121 5.75 3.56 -7.48
CA ILE A 121 4.64 3.93 -6.60
C ILE A 121 5.01 3.57 -5.15
N GLU A 122 5.43 2.33 -4.92
CA GLU A 122 5.84 1.82 -3.61
C GLU A 122 6.99 2.62 -2.99
N MET A 123 7.99 2.98 -3.79
CA MET A 123 9.13 3.80 -3.33
C MET A 123 8.74 5.20 -2.88
N ASN A 124 7.59 5.72 -3.31
CA ASN A 124 7.10 7.05 -2.96
C ASN A 124 5.98 7.05 -1.92
N ILE A 125 5.49 5.90 -1.44
CA ILE A 125 4.40 5.80 -0.45
C ILE A 125 4.62 6.70 0.77
N HIS A 126 5.86 6.81 1.25
CA HIS A 126 6.24 7.66 2.40
C HIS A 126 5.93 9.16 2.20
N ARG A 127 5.56 9.58 0.99
CA ARG A 127 5.20 10.97 0.65
C ARG A 127 3.68 11.20 0.67
N ILE A 128 2.89 10.18 0.91
CA ILE A 128 1.44 10.32 1.03
C ILE A 128 1.14 11.22 2.23
N LYS A 129 0.37 12.28 1.98
CA LYS A 129 -0.02 13.22 3.04
C LYS A 129 -0.88 12.52 4.09
N ASP A 130 -0.60 12.81 5.36
CA ASP A 130 -1.32 12.28 6.52
C ASP A 130 -1.25 10.74 6.66
N LEU A 131 -0.27 10.09 6.04
CA LEU A 131 0.03 8.68 6.26
C LEU A 131 0.60 8.49 7.67
N ALA A 132 0.04 7.55 8.43
CA ALA A 132 0.58 7.18 9.74
C ALA A 132 2.01 6.62 9.61
N GLU A 133 2.81 6.76 10.67
CA GLU A 133 4.17 6.20 10.70
C GLU A 133 4.16 4.68 10.59
N GLN A 134 3.12 4.04 11.13
CA GLN A 134 2.87 2.61 10.97
C GLN A 134 1.81 2.41 9.91
N PHE A 135 2.16 1.72 8.85
CA PHE A 135 1.20 1.35 7.81
C PHE A 135 1.46 -0.05 7.26
N ILE A 136 0.42 -0.64 6.71
CA ILE A 136 0.46 -1.95 6.06
C ILE A 136 0.18 -1.75 4.58
N TYR A 137 1.07 -2.25 3.74
CA TYR A 137 0.87 -2.23 2.29
C TYR A 137 0.08 -3.48 1.85
N PHE A 138 -1.03 -3.25 1.16
CA PHE A 138 -1.88 -4.29 0.58
C PHE A 138 -1.86 -4.22 -0.95
N ASN A 139 -1.72 -5.38 -1.58
CA ASN A 139 -2.09 -5.53 -2.97
C ASN A 139 -3.62 -5.72 -3.09
N ASP A 140 -4.15 -5.44 -4.27
CA ASP A 140 -5.58 -5.56 -4.59
C ASP A 140 -6.11 -7.00 -4.60
N ASP A 141 -5.22 -7.98 -4.52
CA ASP A 141 -5.50 -9.42 -4.42
C ASP A 141 -5.27 -9.99 -3.00
N THR A 142 -5.04 -9.14 -2.00
CA THR A 142 -4.80 -9.55 -0.62
C THR A 142 -6.06 -9.37 0.23
N PHE A 143 -6.58 -10.45 0.84
CA PHE A 143 -7.85 -10.42 1.56
C PHE A 143 -7.70 -10.83 3.03
N LEU A 144 -8.35 -10.10 3.91
CA LEU A 144 -8.58 -10.54 5.28
C LEU A 144 -9.84 -11.41 5.31
N ILE A 145 -9.70 -12.65 5.76
CA ILE A 145 -10.80 -13.63 5.84
C ILE A 145 -11.21 -13.97 7.27
N ASN A 146 -10.42 -13.53 8.26
CA ASN A 146 -10.67 -13.67 9.68
C ASN A 146 -10.20 -12.41 10.42
N SER A 147 -10.74 -12.23 11.65
CA SER A 147 -10.29 -11.17 12.54
C SER A 147 -8.79 -11.27 12.80
N VAL A 148 -8.13 -10.14 12.71
CA VAL A 148 -6.70 -10.00 12.93
C VAL A 148 -6.47 -8.83 13.90
N SER A 149 -5.58 -9.02 14.86
CA SER A 149 -5.21 -7.94 15.78
C SER A 149 -4.00 -7.15 15.26
N GLU A 150 -3.82 -5.97 15.82
CA GLU A 150 -2.70 -5.06 15.51
C GLU A 150 -1.35 -5.72 15.77
N GLU A 151 -1.25 -6.51 16.86
CA GLU A 151 -0.01 -7.18 17.29
C GLU A 151 0.49 -8.21 16.27
N ARG A 152 -0.36 -8.59 15.29
CA ARG A 152 0.06 -9.43 14.17
C ARG A 152 1.02 -8.70 13.25
N PHE A 153 0.87 -7.38 13.14
CA PHE A 153 1.64 -6.54 12.23
C PHE A 153 2.70 -5.72 12.94
N PHE A 154 2.39 -5.24 14.15
CA PHE A 154 3.31 -4.41 14.92
C PHE A 154 3.35 -4.85 16.39
N LYS A 155 4.54 -4.92 16.95
CA LYS A 155 4.75 -5.26 18.37
C LYS A 155 5.76 -4.30 18.96
N ASN A 156 5.38 -3.61 20.05
CA ASN A 156 6.22 -2.60 20.70
C ASN A 156 6.72 -1.53 19.71
N GLY A 157 5.86 -1.08 18.80
CA GLY A 157 6.19 -0.07 17.78
C GLY A 157 7.01 -0.57 16.60
N LEU A 158 7.42 -1.85 16.58
CA LEU A 158 8.21 -2.44 15.50
C LEU A 158 7.34 -3.35 14.60
N PRO A 159 7.58 -3.37 13.29
CA PRO A 159 6.90 -4.28 12.38
C PRO A 159 7.25 -5.73 12.70
N CYS A 160 6.23 -6.60 12.62
CA CYS A 160 6.41 -8.05 12.75
C CYS A 160 6.70 -8.67 11.39
N ASP A 161 7.67 -9.56 11.33
CA ASP A 161 8.02 -10.33 10.15
C ASP A 161 7.81 -11.83 10.39
N ILE A 162 7.75 -12.61 9.31
CA ILE A 162 7.64 -14.06 9.35
C ILE A 162 8.84 -14.65 8.60
N ALA A 163 9.53 -15.58 9.25
CA ALA A 163 10.53 -16.38 8.58
C ALA A 163 9.85 -17.26 7.49
N ALA A 164 10.06 -16.93 6.24
CA ALA A 164 9.57 -17.70 5.10
C ALA A 164 10.73 -18.36 4.37
N LEU A 165 10.63 -19.68 4.16
CA LEU A 165 11.55 -20.41 3.29
C LEU A 165 11.10 -20.22 1.84
N ASN A 166 11.90 -19.54 1.05
CA ASN A 166 11.69 -19.44 -0.39
C ASN A 166 12.54 -20.45 -1.12
N THR A 167 11.90 -21.34 -1.89
CA THR A 167 12.60 -22.32 -2.72
C THR A 167 13.25 -21.60 -3.90
N LYS A 168 14.58 -21.44 -3.86
CA LYS A 168 15.33 -20.97 -5.02
C LYS A 168 15.34 -22.08 -6.07
N HIS A 169 14.48 -22.01 -7.06
CA HIS A 169 14.63 -22.83 -8.26
C HIS A 169 15.93 -22.43 -9.00
N PRO A 170 16.81 -23.37 -9.33
CA PRO A 170 18.00 -23.10 -10.13
C PRO A 170 17.61 -22.88 -11.59
N ILE A 171 16.90 -21.80 -11.88
CA ILE A 171 16.69 -21.37 -13.27
C ILE A 171 17.72 -20.27 -13.51
N ASN A 172 18.50 -20.43 -14.58
CA ASN A 172 19.40 -19.42 -15.14
C ASN A 172 18.61 -18.17 -15.57
N ARG A 173 18.13 -17.39 -14.60
CA ARG A 173 17.60 -16.06 -14.83
C ARG A 173 18.67 -15.04 -14.38
N PRO A 174 18.88 -13.94 -15.13
CA PRO A 174 19.74 -12.88 -14.67
C PRO A 174 19.26 -12.45 -13.27
N LYS A 175 20.21 -12.27 -12.36
CA LYS A 175 19.97 -11.95 -10.95
C LYS A 175 19.04 -10.74 -10.85
N ILE A 176 17.78 -10.96 -10.57
CA ILE A 176 16.93 -9.90 -10.00
C ILE A 176 17.51 -9.64 -8.62
N CYS A 177 17.84 -8.38 -8.32
CA CYS A 177 18.35 -7.98 -7.01
C CYS A 177 17.38 -8.46 -5.92
N THR A 178 17.74 -9.52 -5.23
CA THR A 178 17.17 -9.81 -3.93
C THR A 178 17.92 -8.94 -2.94
N PHE A 179 17.25 -8.00 -2.31
CA PHE A 179 17.79 -7.34 -1.13
C PHE A 179 17.98 -8.41 -0.05
N GLU A 180 19.20 -8.87 0.11
CA GLU A 180 19.58 -9.59 1.31
C GLU A 180 19.79 -8.53 2.39
N ALA A 181 18.89 -8.48 3.36
CA ALA A 181 19.16 -7.75 4.60
C ALA A 181 20.39 -8.41 5.25
N LYS A 182 21.52 -7.76 5.15
CA LYS A 182 22.69 -8.15 5.95
C LYS A 182 22.38 -7.85 7.41
N LYS A 183 22.53 -8.88 8.25
CA LYS A 183 22.54 -8.77 9.71
C LYS A 183 23.58 -7.77 10.20
#